data_8563d688fe4e3fe1c9efa7379e9fa3fa
#
_entry.id   8563d688fe4e3fe1c9efa7379e9fa3fa
#
_cell.length_a   1.000
_cell.length_b   1.000
_cell.length_c   1.000
_cell.angle_alpha   90.00
_cell.angle_beta   90.00
_cell.angle_gamma   90.00
#
_symmetry.space_group_name_H-M   'P 1'
#
loop_
_entity.id
_entity.type
_entity.pdbx_description
1 polymer ?
#
loop_
_entity_poly.entity_id
_entity_poly.type
_entity_poly.pdbx_seq_one_letter_code
_entity_poly.pdbx_strand_id
1 'polypeptide(L)'
;LPATEQWVNIRDLGAKGDGFSDDTHIFQEAVEKYANIYIPQGWYIVKEPLTLKQNTNLIGLHPGTTILLTLGGNLAFSGFGAPQAQLTTPQGGKNIVCGIFLNADAYNYRAVNCKWMAGEGSYMYDVKFSGHDKARFFHNGQSAVNPLEKPMSITPETHDLITRAWDNQHWSLWITNGGGGSFRDIWTANEYSSAGLYISHTDTPGRIYGMSLEHHLRNEAIFRNVA
;
A
#
# COMPACT_ATOMS: atom_id res chain seq x y z
N LEU A 1 6.14 -16.63 10.26
CA LEU A 1 6.49 -15.38 10.90
C LEU A 1 7.64 -15.59 11.88
N PRO A 2 8.50 -14.58 12.11
CA PRO A 2 9.47 -14.59 13.21
C PRO A 2 8.78 -14.80 14.56
N ALA A 3 9.51 -15.27 15.57
CA ALA A 3 8.99 -15.41 16.93
C ALA A 3 8.57 -14.03 17.48
N THR A 4 7.49 -13.98 18.23
CA THR A 4 6.88 -12.72 18.71
C THR A 4 7.80 -11.90 19.61
N GLU A 5 8.70 -12.56 20.32
CA GLU A 5 9.71 -11.92 21.19
C GLU A 5 10.72 -11.09 20.39
N GLN A 6 10.79 -11.30 19.09
CA GLN A 6 11.65 -10.55 18.16
C GLN A 6 10.95 -9.36 17.53
N TRP A 7 9.69 -9.11 17.85
CA TRP A 7 8.93 -8.02 17.26
C TRP A 7 9.08 -6.76 18.09
N VAL A 8 9.25 -5.65 17.39
CA VAL A 8 9.25 -4.33 18.00
C VAL A 8 7.93 -3.65 17.66
N ASN A 9 7.19 -3.25 18.68
CA ASN A 9 5.94 -2.55 18.49
C ASN A 9 6.21 -1.09 18.10
N ILE A 10 5.69 -0.67 16.96
CA ILE A 10 5.91 0.69 16.44
C ILE A 10 5.40 1.78 17.38
N ARG A 11 4.37 1.49 18.20
CA ARG A 11 3.86 2.44 19.19
C ARG A 11 4.83 2.67 20.34
N ASP A 12 5.62 1.69 20.71
CA ASP A 12 6.65 1.84 21.74
C ASP A 12 7.81 2.72 21.25
N LEU A 13 7.94 2.90 19.92
CA LEU A 13 8.87 3.83 19.29
C LEU A 13 8.27 5.24 19.12
N GLY A 14 7.00 5.43 19.47
CA GLY A 14 6.33 6.73 19.47
C GLY A 14 5.29 6.96 18.40
N ALA A 15 5.04 5.98 17.50
CA ALA A 15 3.97 6.10 16.50
C ALA A 15 2.61 6.24 17.18
N LYS A 16 1.80 7.15 16.67
CA LYS A 16 0.47 7.46 17.24
C LYS A 16 -0.63 6.57 16.65
N GLY A 17 -0.62 6.38 15.34
CA GLY A 17 -1.66 5.61 14.65
C GLY A 17 -3.08 6.15 14.94
N ASP A 18 -3.21 7.46 15.10
CA ASP A 18 -4.45 8.16 15.48
C ASP A 18 -5.21 8.73 14.27
N GLY A 19 -4.64 8.61 13.06
CA GLY A 19 -5.21 9.14 11.83
C GLY A 19 -4.98 10.64 11.61
N PHE A 20 -4.20 11.29 12.46
CA PHE A 20 -3.91 12.73 12.39
C PHE A 20 -2.41 13.04 12.47
N SER A 21 -1.71 12.38 13.36
CA SER A 21 -0.28 12.58 13.58
C SER A 21 0.52 12.00 12.43
N ASP A 22 1.58 12.70 12.06
CA ASP A 22 2.55 12.21 11.06
C ASP A 22 3.49 11.20 11.70
N ASP A 23 3.32 9.95 11.35
CA ASP A 23 4.14 8.84 11.84
C ASP A 23 5.32 8.50 10.92
N THR A 24 5.52 9.24 9.83
CA THR A 24 6.53 8.96 8.78
C THR A 24 7.92 8.71 9.36
N HIS A 25 8.40 9.62 10.19
CA HIS A 25 9.75 9.56 10.76
C HIS A 25 9.93 8.31 11.63
N ILE A 26 8.90 7.95 12.42
CA ILE A 26 8.97 6.77 13.29
C ILE A 26 9.06 5.49 12.46
N PHE A 27 8.29 5.40 11.36
CA PHE A 27 8.40 4.25 10.44
C PHE A 27 9.76 4.18 9.76
N GLN A 28 10.31 5.30 9.30
CA GLN A 28 11.64 5.36 8.69
C GLN A 28 12.72 4.93 9.68
N GLU A 29 12.69 5.44 10.90
CA GLU A 29 13.63 5.03 11.95
C GLU A 29 13.49 3.55 12.35
N ALA A 30 12.25 3.05 12.43
CA ALA A 30 12.00 1.65 12.75
C ALA A 30 12.62 0.73 11.71
N VAL A 31 12.40 1.02 10.41
CA VAL A 31 13.00 0.26 9.30
C VAL A 31 14.53 0.31 9.34
N GLU A 32 15.11 1.42 9.75
CA GLU A 32 16.57 1.54 9.89
C GLU A 32 17.14 0.65 10.99
N LYS A 33 16.42 0.47 12.07
CA LYS A 33 16.93 -0.13 13.31
C LYS A 33 16.50 -1.57 13.55
N TYR A 34 15.33 -1.98 13.03
CA TYR A 34 14.69 -3.26 13.42
C TYR A 34 14.32 -4.11 12.20
N ALA A 35 14.50 -5.42 12.38
CA ALA A 35 14.12 -6.39 11.35
C ALA A 35 12.62 -6.75 11.38
N ASN A 36 12.00 -6.79 12.56
CA ASN A 36 10.60 -7.22 12.70
C ASN A 36 9.80 -6.13 13.40
N ILE A 37 8.98 -5.43 12.62
CA ILE A 37 8.19 -4.28 13.08
C ILE A 37 6.73 -4.72 13.17
N TYR A 38 6.21 -4.75 14.40
CA TYR A 38 4.80 -4.98 14.66
C TYR A 38 4.03 -3.68 14.64
N ILE A 39 2.96 -3.66 13.88
CA ILE A 39 2.09 -2.51 13.68
C ILE A 39 0.70 -2.86 14.23
N PRO A 40 0.38 -2.47 15.47
CA PRO A 40 -0.93 -2.75 16.04
C PRO A 40 -2.04 -1.97 15.35
N GLN A 41 -3.28 -2.19 15.78
CA GLN A 41 -4.44 -1.44 15.31
C GLN A 41 -4.16 0.06 15.36
N GLY A 42 -4.45 0.74 14.26
CA GLY A 42 -4.29 2.20 14.15
C GLY A 42 -4.28 2.67 12.71
N TRP A 43 -4.28 3.97 12.58
CA TRP A 43 -4.25 4.68 11.31
C TRP A 43 -3.02 5.55 11.27
N TYR A 44 -1.99 5.04 10.64
CA TYR A 44 -0.67 5.63 10.63
C TYR A 44 -0.51 6.49 9.38
N ILE A 45 -0.39 7.80 9.55
CA ILE A 45 -0.14 8.70 8.43
C ILE A 45 1.33 8.64 8.05
N VAL A 46 1.58 8.21 6.81
CA VAL A 46 2.93 8.12 6.23
C VAL A 46 2.97 8.99 4.97
N LYS A 47 3.70 10.10 5.04
CA LYS A 47 3.72 11.12 3.97
C LYS A 47 4.83 10.92 2.94
N GLU A 48 5.82 10.11 3.25
CA GLU A 48 6.97 9.87 2.39
C GLU A 48 7.07 8.38 2.03
N PRO A 49 7.72 8.03 0.91
CA PRO A 49 8.00 6.65 0.56
C PRO A 49 8.72 5.90 1.66
N LEU A 50 8.26 4.69 1.97
CA LEU A 50 8.90 3.80 2.92
C LEU A 50 9.63 2.69 2.17
N THR A 51 10.95 2.61 2.33
CA THR A 51 11.79 1.56 1.70
C THR A 51 12.31 0.60 2.75
N LEU A 52 11.93 -0.66 2.65
CA LEU A 52 12.39 -1.71 3.56
C LEU A 52 13.84 -2.09 3.29
N LYS A 53 14.51 -2.64 4.30
CA LYS A 53 15.82 -3.28 4.16
C LYS A 53 15.67 -4.76 3.80
N GLN A 54 16.78 -5.42 3.51
CA GLN A 54 16.85 -6.79 2.98
C GLN A 54 16.07 -7.83 3.79
N ASN A 55 15.95 -7.63 5.10
CA ASN A 55 15.28 -8.58 6.00
C ASN A 55 14.21 -7.89 6.87
N THR A 56 13.75 -6.71 6.50
CA THR A 56 12.71 -6.02 7.28
C THR A 56 11.35 -6.64 7.00
N ASN A 57 10.66 -6.98 8.08
CA ASN A 57 9.31 -7.50 8.09
C ASN A 57 8.34 -6.48 8.69
N LEU A 58 7.23 -6.22 8.00
CA LEU A 58 6.11 -5.42 8.52
C LEU A 58 4.96 -6.38 8.86
N ILE A 59 4.59 -6.41 10.12
CA ILE A 59 3.61 -7.35 10.66
C ILE A 59 2.49 -6.54 11.31
N GLY A 60 1.39 -6.40 10.58
CA GLY A 60 0.18 -5.76 11.09
C GLY A 60 -0.71 -6.74 11.84
N LEU A 61 -1.64 -6.22 12.61
CA LEU A 61 -2.64 -7.03 13.32
C LEU A 61 -3.67 -7.60 12.33
N HIS A 62 -4.24 -6.74 11.49
CA HIS A 62 -5.26 -7.11 10.51
C HIS A 62 -5.51 -5.92 9.56
N PRO A 63 -5.67 -6.11 8.23
CA PRO A 63 -5.80 -5.01 7.28
C PRO A 63 -7.05 -4.14 7.49
N GLY A 64 -8.09 -4.67 8.11
CA GLY A 64 -9.27 -3.88 8.49
C GLY A 64 -9.03 -2.88 9.63
N THR A 65 -7.92 -2.99 10.34
CA THR A 65 -7.64 -2.17 11.55
C THR A 65 -6.24 -1.58 11.60
N THR A 66 -5.31 -2.08 10.79
CA THR A 66 -3.92 -1.59 10.71
C THR A 66 -3.70 -0.94 9.35
N ILE A 67 -3.73 0.38 9.32
CA ILE A 67 -3.77 1.15 8.07
C ILE A 67 -2.58 2.09 7.99
N LEU A 68 -1.78 1.96 6.94
CA LEU A 68 -0.79 2.95 6.53
C LEU A 68 -1.43 3.85 5.48
N LEU A 69 -1.67 5.09 5.84
CA LEU A 69 -2.41 6.05 5.04
C LEU A 69 -1.50 7.16 4.53
N THR A 70 -1.48 7.34 3.22
CA THR A 70 -0.94 8.55 2.61
C THR A 70 -2.10 9.47 2.24
N LEU A 71 -2.19 10.61 2.89
CA LEU A 71 -3.30 11.54 2.68
C LEU A 71 -3.35 12.05 1.24
N GLY A 72 -4.56 12.30 0.76
CA GLY A 72 -4.83 12.76 -0.59
C GLY A 72 -4.12 14.06 -0.96
N GLY A 73 -3.60 14.11 -2.20
CA GLY A 73 -2.85 15.27 -2.68
C GLY A 73 -1.47 15.45 -2.05
N ASN A 74 -0.91 14.41 -1.46
CA ASN A 74 0.41 14.43 -0.85
C ASN A 74 1.49 14.76 -1.89
N LEU A 75 2.39 15.70 -1.56
CA LEU A 75 3.41 16.20 -2.50
C LEU A 75 4.36 15.12 -3.03
N ALA A 76 4.67 14.10 -2.24
CA ALA A 76 5.55 13.01 -2.68
C ALA A 76 4.88 12.13 -3.76
N PHE A 77 3.54 12.06 -3.78
CA PHE A 77 2.79 11.12 -4.62
C PHE A 77 1.85 11.79 -5.62
N SER A 78 1.55 13.08 -5.45
CA SER A 78 0.67 13.84 -6.33
C SER A 78 1.38 14.34 -7.58
N GLY A 79 0.62 15.01 -8.48
CA GLY A 79 1.12 15.56 -9.73
C GLY A 79 1.36 14.49 -10.79
N PHE A 80 2.13 14.85 -11.83
CA PHE A 80 2.46 14.00 -12.95
C PHE A 80 3.91 13.53 -12.87
N GLY A 81 4.22 12.36 -13.41
CA GLY A 81 5.59 11.85 -13.47
C GLY A 81 5.71 10.36 -13.25
N ALA A 82 6.92 9.91 -12.94
CA ALA A 82 7.19 8.50 -12.70
C ALA A 82 6.42 7.96 -11.50
N PRO A 83 6.03 6.66 -11.54
CA PRO A 83 5.39 6.02 -10.39
C PRO A 83 6.23 6.15 -9.12
N GLN A 84 5.56 6.42 -8.00
CA GLN A 84 6.17 6.55 -6.69
C GLN A 84 5.48 5.58 -5.72
N ALA A 85 6.23 4.62 -5.18
CA ALA A 85 5.65 3.63 -4.28
C ALA A 85 5.55 4.14 -2.84
N GLN A 86 4.40 3.87 -2.20
CA GLN A 86 4.20 4.09 -0.77
C GLN A 86 5.10 3.16 0.04
N LEU A 87 5.15 1.88 -0.36
CA LEU A 87 6.04 0.87 0.22
C LEU A 87 6.91 0.25 -0.87
N THR A 88 8.21 0.13 -0.64
CA THR A 88 9.16 -0.53 -1.54
C THR A 88 9.93 -1.61 -0.79
N THR A 89 10.00 -2.83 -1.34
CA THR A 89 10.94 -3.85 -0.87
C THR A 89 12.24 -3.80 -1.68
N PRO A 90 13.39 -4.09 -1.08
CA PRO A 90 14.66 -4.10 -1.79
C PRO A 90 14.74 -5.28 -2.78
N GLN A 91 15.52 -5.10 -3.84
CA GLN A 91 15.76 -6.16 -4.80
C GLN A 91 16.45 -7.35 -4.14
N GLY A 92 15.91 -8.57 -4.37
CA GLY A 92 16.43 -9.81 -3.79
C GLY A 92 16.27 -9.94 -2.28
N GLY A 93 15.52 -9.05 -1.63
CA GLY A 93 15.26 -9.10 -0.19
C GLY A 93 14.50 -10.35 0.24
N LYS A 94 14.51 -10.62 1.55
CA LYS A 94 13.66 -11.61 2.21
C LYS A 94 12.72 -10.87 3.16
N ASN A 95 11.62 -10.42 2.63
CA ASN A 95 10.69 -9.56 3.35
C ASN A 95 9.36 -10.28 3.61
N ILE A 96 8.77 -10.01 4.75
CA ILE A 96 7.40 -10.38 5.07
C ILE A 96 6.60 -9.08 5.23
N VAL A 97 5.47 -9.01 4.55
CA VAL A 97 4.49 -7.93 4.72
C VAL A 97 3.14 -8.57 4.92
N CYS A 98 2.54 -8.40 6.09
CA CYS A 98 1.27 -9.06 6.37
C CYS A 98 0.37 -8.25 7.31
N GLY A 99 -0.94 -8.51 7.21
CA GLY A 99 -1.95 -7.95 8.12
C GLY A 99 -2.11 -6.44 8.06
N ILE A 100 -1.77 -5.80 6.94
CA ILE A 100 -1.80 -4.34 6.78
C ILE A 100 -2.64 -3.89 5.58
N PHE A 101 -3.15 -2.68 5.71
CA PHE A 101 -3.79 -1.97 4.63
C PHE A 101 -2.90 -0.79 4.17
N LEU A 102 -2.47 -0.81 2.91
CA LEU A 102 -1.77 0.30 2.28
C LEU A 102 -2.80 1.13 1.50
N ASN A 103 -3.04 2.35 1.97
CA ASN A 103 -4.01 3.26 1.38
C ASN A 103 -3.30 4.53 0.89
N ALA A 104 -3.33 4.74 -0.42
CA ALA A 104 -2.74 5.92 -1.04
C ALA A 104 -3.72 7.10 -1.16
N ASP A 105 -4.99 6.93 -0.71
CA ASP A 105 -6.03 7.93 -0.80
C ASP A 105 -6.20 8.54 -2.22
N ALA A 106 -7.01 9.58 -2.36
CA ALA A 106 -7.29 10.23 -3.64
C ALA A 106 -6.22 11.27 -4.04
N TYR A 107 -6.17 11.64 -5.31
CA TYR A 107 -5.30 12.70 -5.87
C TYR A 107 -3.79 12.44 -5.78
N ASN A 108 -3.40 11.23 -5.47
CA ASN A 108 -2.01 10.78 -5.46
C ASN A 108 -1.69 10.05 -6.78
N TYR A 109 -1.77 10.76 -7.89
CA TYR A 109 -1.73 10.20 -9.26
C TYR A 109 -0.47 9.41 -9.60
N ARG A 110 0.62 9.66 -8.89
CA ARG A 110 1.88 8.92 -9.05
C ARG A 110 1.99 7.71 -8.13
N ALA A 111 1.04 7.52 -7.23
CA ALA A 111 1.12 6.47 -6.23
C ALA A 111 1.12 5.06 -6.84
N VAL A 112 1.90 4.20 -6.21
CA VAL A 112 1.83 2.75 -6.23
C VAL A 112 1.78 2.31 -4.78
N ASN A 113 0.80 1.50 -4.36
CA ASN A 113 0.77 1.14 -2.95
C ASN A 113 1.99 0.32 -2.55
N CYS A 114 2.37 -0.69 -3.34
CA CYS A 114 3.55 -1.48 -3.05
C CYS A 114 4.36 -1.79 -4.32
N LYS A 115 5.64 -1.42 -4.33
CA LYS A 115 6.63 -1.89 -5.30
C LYS A 115 7.41 -3.03 -4.67
N TRP A 116 7.16 -4.25 -5.18
CA TRP A 116 7.74 -5.46 -4.66
C TRP A 116 8.89 -5.95 -5.53
N MET A 117 10.10 -5.93 -4.99
CA MET A 117 11.31 -6.43 -5.63
C MET A 117 12.00 -7.53 -4.79
N ALA A 118 11.37 -7.93 -3.67
CA ALA A 118 11.87 -8.98 -2.81
C ALA A 118 11.82 -10.34 -3.50
N GLY A 119 12.80 -11.19 -3.23
CA GLY A 119 13.04 -12.45 -3.93
C GLY A 119 12.10 -13.59 -3.54
N GLU A 120 12.38 -14.79 -4.07
CA GLU A 120 11.55 -15.99 -3.93
C GLU A 120 11.24 -16.38 -2.47
N GLY A 121 12.14 -16.12 -1.53
CA GLY A 121 11.97 -16.42 -0.11
C GLY A 121 11.08 -15.43 0.66
N SER A 122 10.41 -14.52 -0.05
CA SER A 122 9.59 -13.46 0.55
C SER A 122 8.10 -13.82 0.56
N TYR A 123 7.35 -13.11 1.39
CA TYR A 123 5.96 -13.45 1.64
C TYR A 123 5.09 -12.22 1.89
N MET A 124 3.98 -12.14 1.18
CA MET A 124 2.92 -11.16 1.41
C MET A 124 1.62 -11.91 1.76
N TYR A 125 1.00 -11.55 2.86
CA TYR A 125 -0.20 -12.24 3.34
C TYR A 125 -1.20 -11.29 3.99
N ASP A 126 -2.48 -11.45 3.63
CA ASP A 126 -3.57 -10.67 4.21
C ASP A 126 -3.26 -9.16 4.12
N VAL A 127 -3.02 -8.69 2.89
CA VAL A 127 -2.73 -7.28 2.61
C VAL A 127 -3.83 -6.70 1.75
N LYS A 128 -4.36 -5.56 2.20
CA LYS A 128 -5.32 -4.77 1.44
C LYS A 128 -4.60 -3.59 0.79
N PHE A 129 -5.06 -3.24 -0.41
CA PHE A 129 -4.65 -2.03 -1.12
C PHE A 129 -5.87 -1.16 -1.43
N SER A 130 -5.69 0.16 -1.42
CA SER A 130 -6.66 1.12 -1.93
C SER A 130 -5.98 2.43 -2.32
N GLY A 131 -6.56 3.13 -3.26
CA GLY A 131 -6.03 4.39 -3.78
C GLY A 131 -7.05 5.50 -3.92
N HIS A 132 -8.30 5.22 -3.83
CA HIS A 132 -9.37 6.20 -3.78
C HIS A 132 -10.47 5.61 -2.92
N ASP A 133 -10.22 5.61 -1.65
CA ASP A 133 -11.27 5.17 -0.76
C ASP A 133 -12.14 6.37 -0.40
N LYS A 134 -13.42 6.25 -0.69
CA LYS A 134 -14.46 6.98 0.01
C LYS A 134 -14.60 6.48 1.46
N ALA A 135 -13.68 5.68 1.97
CA ALA A 135 -13.63 5.37 3.37
C ALA A 135 -13.44 6.68 4.11
N ARG A 136 -14.56 7.33 4.30
CA ARG A 136 -14.73 8.37 5.30
C ARG A 136 -14.47 7.69 6.62
N PHE A 137 -13.29 7.84 7.05
CA PHE A 137 -12.84 7.29 8.28
C PHE A 137 -13.55 8.02 9.40
N PHE A 138 -14.29 7.28 10.19
CA PHE A 138 -14.88 7.79 11.42
C PHE A 138 -13.91 7.54 12.56
N HIS A 139 -13.19 8.56 12.95
CA HIS A 139 -12.49 8.53 14.22
C HIS A 139 -13.35 9.28 15.24
N ASN A 140 -13.78 8.61 16.31
CA ASN A 140 -14.67 9.15 17.36
C ASN A 140 -15.97 9.78 16.81
N GLY A 141 -16.56 9.19 15.77
CA GLY A 141 -17.80 9.70 15.19
C GLY A 141 -17.63 10.96 14.33
N GLN A 142 -16.42 11.42 14.14
CA GLN A 142 -16.10 12.50 13.21
C GLN A 142 -15.49 11.94 11.93
N SER A 143 -16.01 12.38 10.79
CA SER A 143 -15.38 12.11 9.50
C SER A 143 -14.08 12.89 9.41
N ALA A 144 -12.94 12.21 9.31
CA ALA A 144 -11.70 12.85 8.89
C ALA A 144 -11.83 13.16 7.39
N VAL A 145 -12.59 14.19 7.07
CA VAL A 145 -12.72 14.69 5.71
C VAL A 145 -11.46 15.50 5.44
N ASN A 146 -10.66 15.06 4.45
CA ASN A 146 -9.72 16.00 3.84
C ASN A 146 -10.52 17.22 3.37
N PRO A 147 -10.25 18.43 3.86
CA PRO A 147 -11.01 19.64 3.50
C PRO A 147 -10.95 19.97 2.01
N LEU A 148 -10.10 19.30 1.25
CA LEU A 148 -10.02 19.42 -0.21
C LEU A 148 -10.95 18.43 -0.94
N GLU A 149 -11.56 17.49 -0.23
CA GLU A 149 -12.51 16.57 -0.82
C GLU A 149 -13.91 17.20 -0.93
N LYS A 150 -14.26 17.58 -2.14
CA LYS A 150 -15.67 17.53 -2.51
C LYS A 150 -16.07 16.05 -2.56
N PRO A 151 -17.15 15.62 -1.88
CA PRO A 151 -17.62 14.26 -2.00
C PRO A 151 -17.97 13.99 -3.46
N MET A 152 -17.11 13.30 -4.18
CA MET A 152 -17.50 12.71 -5.45
C MET A 152 -18.46 11.57 -5.13
N SER A 153 -19.76 11.83 -5.26
CA SER A 153 -20.70 10.73 -5.36
C SER A 153 -20.36 9.97 -6.63
N ILE A 154 -19.96 8.71 -6.53
CA ILE A 154 -19.92 7.85 -7.71
C ILE A 154 -21.36 7.55 -8.03
N THR A 155 -21.92 8.36 -8.90
CA THR A 155 -23.15 8.02 -9.62
C THR A 155 -22.74 7.34 -10.93
N PRO A 156 -23.63 6.62 -11.59
CA PRO A 156 -23.36 6.11 -12.94
C PRO A 156 -22.83 7.19 -13.89
N GLU A 157 -23.24 8.44 -13.70
CA GLU A 157 -22.78 9.58 -14.49
C GLU A 157 -21.32 9.97 -14.21
N THR A 158 -20.79 9.68 -13.03
CA THR A 158 -19.37 9.91 -12.71
C THR A 158 -18.46 8.80 -13.23
N HIS A 159 -19.01 7.76 -13.82
CA HIS A 159 -18.25 6.80 -14.63
C HIS A 159 -18.02 7.29 -16.05
N ASP A 160 -18.50 8.48 -16.41
CA ASP A 160 -18.22 9.06 -17.69
C ASP A 160 -16.71 9.33 -17.85
N LEU A 161 -16.12 8.68 -18.84
CA LEU A 161 -14.70 8.82 -19.21
C LEU A 161 -14.33 10.26 -19.58
N ILE A 162 -15.29 11.12 -19.86
CA ILE A 162 -15.08 12.53 -20.22
C ILE A 162 -14.88 13.38 -18.96
N THR A 163 -15.60 13.09 -17.89
CA THR A 163 -15.47 13.82 -16.62
C THR A 163 -14.40 13.24 -15.71
N ARG A 164 -13.94 12.02 -15.99
CA ARG A 164 -12.92 11.30 -15.31
C ARG A 164 -11.64 11.36 -16.11
N ALA A 165 -10.89 12.43 -15.93
CA ALA A 165 -9.74 12.71 -16.79
C ALA A 165 -8.58 11.69 -16.61
N TRP A 166 -8.43 11.04 -15.43
CA TRP A 166 -7.20 10.30 -15.10
C TRP A 166 -7.45 9.16 -14.12
N ASP A 167 -6.57 8.15 -14.17
CA ASP A 167 -6.43 7.16 -13.12
C ASP A 167 -5.99 7.87 -11.82
N ASN A 168 -6.54 7.50 -10.66
CA ASN A 168 -6.20 8.15 -9.40
C ASN A 168 -4.83 7.74 -8.87
N GLN A 169 -4.31 6.61 -9.33
CA GLN A 169 -2.97 6.12 -9.07
C GLN A 169 -2.52 5.15 -10.16
N HIS A 170 -1.24 4.77 -10.14
CA HIS A 170 -0.70 3.83 -11.14
C HIS A 170 -1.15 2.39 -10.87
N TRP A 171 -0.61 1.73 -9.87
CA TRP A 171 -0.87 0.32 -9.59
C TRP A 171 -0.96 0.08 -8.08
N SER A 172 -1.71 -0.94 -7.70
CA SER A 172 -1.77 -1.31 -6.29
C SER A 172 -0.55 -2.15 -5.91
N LEU A 173 -0.34 -3.27 -6.56
CA LEU A 173 0.85 -4.09 -6.37
C LEU A 173 1.68 -4.15 -7.66
N TRP A 174 2.90 -3.65 -7.60
CA TRP A 174 3.87 -3.73 -8.68
C TRP A 174 5.01 -4.68 -8.33
N ILE A 175 4.99 -5.88 -8.91
CA ILE A 175 6.06 -6.88 -8.77
C ILE A 175 7.02 -6.67 -9.93
N THR A 176 8.30 -6.39 -9.64
CA THR A 176 9.28 -6.05 -10.68
C THR A 176 10.72 -6.29 -10.23
N ASN A 177 11.66 -6.16 -11.16
CA ASN A 177 13.10 -6.20 -10.90
C ASN A 177 13.54 -7.41 -10.06
N GLY A 178 13.14 -8.61 -10.48
CA GLY A 178 13.44 -9.83 -9.75
C GLY A 178 12.53 -10.09 -8.54
N GLY A 179 11.42 -9.37 -8.44
CA GLY A 179 10.41 -9.64 -7.42
C GLY A 179 9.73 -10.99 -7.63
N GLY A 180 9.53 -11.73 -6.55
CA GLY A 180 8.86 -13.02 -6.52
C GLY A 180 8.40 -13.38 -5.11
N GLY A 181 8.26 -14.69 -4.83
CA GLY A 181 7.83 -15.19 -3.54
C GLY A 181 6.37 -15.62 -3.49
N SER A 182 5.76 -15.60 -2.33
CA SER A 182 4.39 -16.07 -2.13
C SER A 182 3.46 -14.92 -1.73
N PHE A 183 2.34 -14.83 -2.43
CA PHE A 183 1.30 -13.82 -2.24
C PHE A 183 0.00 -14.52 -1.92
N ARG A 184 -0.56 -14.26 -0.74
CA ARG A 184 -1.75 -14.94 -0.28
C ARG A 184 -2.75 -13.97 0.34
N ASP A 185 -4.04 -14.15 0.00
CA ASP A 185 -5.15 -13.37 0.51
C ASP A 185 -4.90 -11.85 0.33
N ILE A 186 -4.56 -11.47 -0.91
CA ILE A 186 -4.35 -10.09 -1.32
C ILE A 186 -5.67 -9.54 -1.84
N TRP A 187 -6.02 -8.37 -1.37
CA TRP A 187 -7.28 -7.76 -1.73
C TRP A 187 -7.12 -6.31 -2.16
N THR A 188 -7.66 -6.01 -3.33
CA THR A 188 -7.84 -4.64 -3.82
C THR A 188 -9.33 -4.40 -4.01
N ALA A 189 -9.87 -3.33 -3.46
CA ALA A 189 -11.25 -2.95 -3.67
C ALA A 189 -11.44 -1.44 -3.54
N ASN A 190 -12.41 -0.90 -4.28
CA ASN A 190 -12.70 0.53 -4.34
C ASN A 190 -11.49 1.37 -4.76
N GLU A 191 -10.71 0.83 -5.68
CA GLU A 191 -9.57 1.50 -6.25
C GLU A 191 -9.88 2.03 -7.64
N TYR A 192 -9.38 3.21 -7.91
CA TYR A 192 -9.38 3.76 -9.25
C TYR A 192 -7.94 3.81 -9.79
N SER A 193 -7.18 2.78 -9.48
CA SER A 193 -5.86 2.58 -10.05
C SER A 193 -5.95 2.11 -11.51
N SER A 194 -4.88 2.33 -12.25
CA SER A 194 -4.74 1.84 -13.62
C SER A 194 -4.78 0.32 -13.69
N ALA A 195 -4.17 -0.35 -12.70
CA ALA A 195 -4.29 -1.79 -12.51
C ALA A 195 -4.09 -2.19 -11.04
N GLY A 196 -4.75 -3.28 -10.62
CA GLY A 196 -4.57 -3.86 -9.30
C GLY A 196 -3.23 -4.57 -9.17
N LEU A 197 -2.89 -5.40 -10.13
CA LEU A 197 -1.61 -6.12 -10.18
C LEU A 197 -0.85 -5.76 -11.45
N TYR A 198 0.40 -5.35 -11.30
CA TYR A 198 1.34 -5.22 -12.41
C TYR A 198 2.59 -6.04 -12.13
N ILE A 199 2.85 -7.05 -12.96
CA ILE A 199 4.06 -7.86 -12.90
C ILE A 199 4.92 -7.54 -14.12
N SER A 200 6.17 -7.14 -13.90
CA SER A 200 7.06 -6.76 -14.98
C SER A 200 8.53 -7.06 -14.69
N HIS A 201 9.29 -7.40 -15.73
CA HIS A 201 10.76 -7.54 -15.65
C HIS A 201 11.22 -8.44 -14.49
N THR A 202 10.61 -9.60 -14.36
CA THR A 202 11.00 -10.62 -13.39
C THR A 202 10.90 -12.02 -13.98
N ASP A 203 11.87 -12.84 -13.64
CA ASP A 203 11.96 -14.28 -13.88
C ASP A 203 11.98 -15.06 -12.56
N THR A 204 11.88 -14.35 -11.45
CA THR A 204 11.86 -14.96 -10.12
C THR A 204 10.51 -15.64 -9.87
N PRO A 205 10.51 -16.92 -9.43
CA PRO A 205 9.27 -17.62 -9.16
C PRO A 205 8.36 -16.90 -8.19
N GLY A 206 7.10 -16.73 -8.59
CA GLY A 206 6.04 -16.17 -7.77
C GLY A 206 4.83 -17.10 -7.70
N ARG A 207 4.19 -17.20 -6.55
CA ARG A 207 2.98 -18.00 -6.32
C ARG A 207 1.89 -17.13 -5.71
N ILE A 208 0.72 -17.13 -6.32
CA ILE A 208 -0.44 -16.37 -5.87
C ILE A 208 -1.52 -17.33 -5.40
N TYR A 209 -1.94 -17.18 -4.16
CA TYR A 209 -2.96 -18.01 -3.51
C TYR A 209 -4.07 -17.11 -2.94
N GLY A 210 -5.17 -16.99 -3.64
CA GLY A 210 -6.26 -16.08 -3.25
C GLY A 210 -5.88 -14.61 -3.44
N MET A 211 -6.37 -14.04 -4.54
CA MET A 211 -6.22 -12.61 -4.84
C MET A 211 -7.56 -12.11 -5.39
N SER A 212 -8.10 -11.07 -4.79
CA SER A 212 -9.27 -10.35 -5.30
C SER A 212 -8.81 -9.00 -5.84
N LEU A 213 -9.05 -8.78 -7.13
CA LEU A 213 -8.71 -7.55 -7.84
C LEU A 213 -10.02 -6.94 -8.36
N GLU A 214 -10.40 -5.77 -7.83
CA GLU A 214 -11.71 -5.19 -8.09
C GLU A 214 -11.64 -3.69 -8.34
N HIS A 215 -12.47 -3.21 -9.27
CA HIS A 215 -12.72 -1.79 -9.54
C HIS A 215 -11.54 -0.99 -10.09
N HIS A 216 -10.64 -1.64 -10.83
CA HIS A 216 -9.56 -0.93 -11.51
C HIS A 216 -10.05 -0.31 -12.82
N LEU A 217 -9.39 0.77 -13.25
CA LEU A 217 -9.90 1.56 -14.38
C LEU A 217 -9.59 0.96 -15.73
N ARG A 218 -8.48 0.23 -15.86
CA ARG A 218 -8.02 -0.29 -17.15
C ARG A 218 -7.88 -1.79 -17.15
N ASN A 219 -7.19 -2.35 -16.18
CA ASN A 219 -6.92 -3.78 -16.11
C ASN A 219 -6.93 -4.25 -14.66
N GLU A 220 -7.44 -5.45 -14.42
CA GLU A 220 -7.29 -6.08 -13.11
C GLU A 220 -5.85 -6.53 -12.91
N ALA A 221 -5.24 -7.13 -13.92
CA ALA A 221 -3.85 -7.55 -13.88
C ALA A 221 -3.14 -7.29 -15.22
N ILE A 222 -1.85 -6.92 -15.15
CA ILE A 222 -0.97 -6.71 -16.30
C ILE A 222 0.29 -7.56 -16.10
N PHE A 223 0.66 -8.31 -17.13
CA PHE A 223 1.91 -9.07 -17.17
C PHE A 223 2.76 -8.59 -18.34
N ARG A 224 4.02 -8.23 -18.09
CA ARG A 224 4.92 -7.72 -19.11
C ARG A 224 6.36 -8.14 -18.87
N ASN A 225 6.98 -8.80 -19.86
CA ASN A 225 8.36 -9.30 -19.75
C ASN A 225 8.55 -10.16 -18.49
N VAL A 226 7.73 -11.17 -18.35
CA VAL A 226 7.79 -12.16 -17.26
C VAL A 226 8.00 -13.55 -17.87
N ALA A 227 8.71 -14.42 -17.17
CA ALA A 227 8.98 -15.81 -17.57
C ALA A 227 8.23 -16.80 -16.66
#